data_c380ca2ae460d2b6bb29831c4843c4e9
#
_entry.id   c380ca2ae460d2b6bb29831c4843c4e9
#
_cell.length_a   1.000
_cell.length_b   1.000
_cell.length_c   1.000
_cell.angle_alpha   90.00
_cell.angle_beta   90.00
_cell.angle_gamma   90.00
#
_symmetry.space_group_name_H-M   'P 1'
#
loop_
_entity.id
_entity.type
_entity.pdbx_description
1 polymer ?
#
loop_
_entity_poly.entity_id
_entity_poly.type
_entity_poly.pdbx_seq_one_letter_code
_entity_poly.pdbx_strand_id
1 'polypeptide(L)'
;VLSLFFIDEVAKYKQYDEAGHPFNGIYADMFEEEYNDILSSMQREIGDEDYIRYLDAISAHDTHAGYFSVDKKGKMTDSKLSDKKEGTSDDIDAYDLIMKNKELLLDRDPKKSPVRFIFSHSALREGWDNPNVFQICTLKQSSSEVRKRQEVGRGLRLCVNQDGERMDANVLGNDVQSINVLTVIASESYDSFAKGLQTELADAVAGRPVAVTADLFKGKVIVDARGNEQVVDGDTAQAIYFDLIVNGYIDKKGVLT
;
A
#
# COMPACT_ATOMS: atom_id res chain seq x y z
N VAL A 1 -9.43 6.32 2.49
CA VAL A 1 -8.11 6.28 3.15
C VAL A 1 -8.05 5.07 4.05
N LEU A 2 -7.01 4.24 3.91
CA LEU A 2 -6.76 3.10 4.79
C LEU A 2 -5.44 3.32 5.53
N SER A 3 -5.44 2.89 6.79
CA SER A 3 -4.26 2.86 7.65
C SER A 3 -3.95 1.42 8.04
N LEU A 4 -2.70 1.00 7.90
CA LEU A 4 -2.23 -0.35 8.27
C LEU A 4 -1.45 -0.30 9.57
N PHE A 5 -1.80 -1.16 10.51
CA PHE A 5 -1.09 -1.36 11.77
C PHE A 5 -0.45 -2.74 11.77
N PHE A 6 0.87 -2.80 11.76
CA PHE A 6 1.60 -4.06 11.90
C PHE A 6 1.96 -4.29 13.36
N ILE A 7 1.44 -5.36 13.94
CA ILE A 7 1.61 -5.70 15.34
C ILE A 7 2.47 -6.97 15.52
N ASP A 8 3.01 -7.16 16.71
CA ASP A 8 3.88 -8.27 17.06
C ASP A 8 3.13 -9.55 17.45
N GLU A 9 1.98 -9.43 18.13
CA GLU A 9 1.19 -10.55 18.63
C GLU A 9 -0.30 -10.32 18.40
N VAL A 10 -1.00 -11.32 17.87
CA VAL A 10 -2.46 -11.25 17.62
C VAL A 10 -3.23 -11.11 18.93
N ALA A 11 -2.75 -11.71 20.03
CA ALA A 11 -3.37 -11.59 21.34
C ALA A 11 -3.43 -10.16 21.88
N LYS A 12 -2.58 -9.25 21.40
CA LYS A 12 -2.64 -7.83 21.75
C LYS A 12 -3.79 -7.09 21.05
N TYR A 13 -4.35 -7.68 20.00
CA TYR A 13 -5.49 -7.12 19.28
C TYR A 13 -6.80 -7.85 19.63
N LYS A 14 -6.79 -9.19 19.64
CA LYS A 14 -7.98 -10.01 19.90
C LYS A 14 -7.63 -11.19 20.80
N GLN A 15 -8.42 -11.37 21.85
CA GLN A 15 -8.32 -12.46 22.80
C GLN A 15 -9.59 -13.28 22.83
N TYR A 16 -9.56 -14.43 23.48
CA TYR A 16 -10.69 -15.34 23.64
C TYR A 16 -10.77 -15.86 25.09
N ASP A 17 -11.97 -15.83 25.65
CA ASP A 17 -12.20 -16.42 26.98
C ASP A 17 -12.19 -17.96 26.95
N GLU A 18 -12.37 -18.60 28.10
CA GLU A 18 -12.41 -20.07 28.24
C GLU A 18 -13.56 -20.69 27.43
N ALA A 19 -14.66 -19.98 27.26
CA ALA A 19 -15.81 -20.40 26.45
C ALA A 19 -15.59 -20.18 24.94
N GLY A 20 -14.53 -19.43 24.56
CA GLY A 20 -14.19 -19.13 23.19
C GLY A 20 -14.82 -17.86 22.65
N HIS A 21 -15.43 -17.00 23.47
CA HIS A 21 -15.95 -15.72 23.03
C HIS A 21 -14.82 -14.72 22.82
N PRO A 22 -14.83 -13.96 21.71
CA PRO A 22 -13.81 -12.97 21.41
C PRO A 22 -14.00 -11.71 22.27
N PHE A 23 -12.86 -11.11 22.69
CA PHE A 23 -12.84 -9.77 23.29
C PHE A 23 -11.57 -9.03 22.83
N ASN A 24 -11.54 -7.73 23.03
CA ASN A 24 -10.42 -6.91 22.60
C ASN A 24 -9.14 -7.22 23.37
N GLY A 25 -8.01 -7.15 22.68
CA GLY A 25 -6.70 -7.06 23.32
C GLY A 25 -6.32 -5.60 23.52
N ILE A 26 -5.21 -5.36 24.21
CA ILE A 26 -4.76 -4.04 24.64
C ILE A 26 -4.64 -3.03 23.48
N TYR A 27 -4.24 -3.45 22.28
CA TYR A 27 -4.12 -2.53 21.15
C TYR A 27 -5.47 -2.11 20.59
N ALA A 28 -6.46 -2.99 20.60
CA ALA A 28 -7.82 -2.63 20.17
C ALA A 28 -8.47 -1.68 21.18
N ASP A 29 -8.32 -1.95 22.48
CA ASP A 29 -8.85 -1.06 23.53
C ASP A 29 -8.21 0.33 23.47
N MET A 30 -6.89 0.42 23.42
CA MET A 30 -6.17 1.69 23.28
C MET A 30 -6.57 2.43 22.00
N PHE A 31 -6.75 1.72 20.88
CA PHE A 31 -7.16 2.33 19.63
C PHE A 31 -8.58 2.94 19.76
N GLU A 32 -9.53 2.21 20.33
CA GLU A 32 -10.90 2.70 20.50
C GLU A 32 -10.98 3.90 21.45
N GLU A 33 -10.19 3.90 22.53
CA GLU A 33 -10.06 5.01 23.47
C GLU A 33 -9.52 6.26 22.78
N GLU A 34 -8.34 6.16 22.16
CA GLU A 34 -7.69 7.28 21.45
C GLU A 34 -8.52 7.80 20.28
N TYR A 35 -9.19 6.90 19.53
CA TYR A 35 -10.09 7.29 18.45
C TYR A 35 -11.23 8.20 18.98
N ASN A 36 -11.87 7.79 20.06
CA ASN A 36 -12.96 8.57 20.67
C ASN A 36 -12.49 9.90 21.23
N ASP A 37 -11.30 9.95 21.86
CA ASP A 37 -10.73 11.16 22.40
C ASP A 37 -10.37 12.18 21.29
N ILE A 38 -9.74 11.69 20.21
CA ILE A 38 -9.43 12.52 19.04
C ILE A 38 -10.74 13.02 18.40
N LEU A 39 -11.70 12.13 18.17
CA LEU A 39 -12.99 12.50 17.58
C LEU A 39 -13.68 13.59 18.40
N SER A 40 -13.70 13.45 19.73
CA SER A 40 -14.29 14.44 20.64
C SER A 40 -13.59 15.79 20.57
N SER A 41 -12.27 15.82 20.36
CA SER A 41 -11.51 17.05 20.19
C SER A 41 -11.74 17.70 18.83
N MET A 42 -11.79 16.91 17.77
CA MET A 42 -11.99 17.40 16.38
C MET A 42 -13.38 18.04 16.20
N GLN A 43 -14.41 17.51 16.80
CA GLN A 43 -15.79 18.04 16.72
C GLN A 43 -15.90 19.50 17.21
N ARG A 44 -14.95 19.98 17.98
CA ARG A 44 -14.94 21.35 18.50
C ARG A 44 -14.27 22.37 17.59
N GLU A 45 -13.45 21.91 16.66
CA GLU A 45 -12.58 22.76 15.86
C GLU A 45 -13.04 22.88 14.40
N ILE A 46 -13.77 21.91 13.88
CA ILE A 46 -14.17 21.85 12.48
C ILE A 46 -15.64 22.25 12.33
N GLY A 47 -15.90 23.41 11.74
CA GLY A 47 -17.25 23.93 11.46
C GLY A 47 -17.98 23.25 10.30
N ASP A 48 -17.57 22.05 9.88
CA ASP A 48 -18.19 21.28 8.79
C ASP A 48 -19.16 20.24 9.36
N GLU A 49 -20.45 20.59 9.42
CA GLU A 49 -21.50 19.72 9.95
C GLU A 49 -21.66 18.41 9.18
N ASP A 50 -21.35 18.38 7.89
CA ASP A 50 -21.44 17.14 7.08
C ASP A 50 -20.33 16.18 7.42
N TYR A 51 -19.12 16.70 7.64
CA TYR A 51 -17.98 15.88 8.05
C TYR A 51 -18.14 15.36 9.48
N ILE A 52 -18.63 16.17 10.39
CA ILE A 52 -18.93 15.74 11.76
C ILE A 52 -19.98 14.64 11.75
N ARG A 53 -21.08 14.80 11.01
CA ARG A 53 -22.11 13.75 10.86
C ARG A 53 -21.56 12.45 10.26
N TYR A 54 -20.60 12.55 9.33
CA TYR A 54 -19.90 11.39 8.78
C TYR A 54 -19.09 10.67 9.85
N LEU A 55 -18.35 11.40 10.67
CA LEU A 55 -17.55 10.82 11.75
C LEU A 55 -18.42 10.18 12.84
N ASP A 56 -19.52 10.84 13.22
CA ASP A 56 -20.46 10.35 14.25
C ASP A 56 -21.27 9.12 13.78
N ALA A 57 -21.33 8.86 12.48
CA ALA A 57 -22.08 7.74 11.93
C ALA A 57 -21.41 6.37 12.16
N ILE A 58 -20.15 6.35 12.61
CA ILE A 58 -19.35 5.12 12.75
C ILE A 58 -18.79 5.06 14.17
N SER A 59 -19.07 3.94 14.88
CA SER A 59 -18.44 3.71 16.18
C SER A 59 -16.95 3.40 16.04
N ALA A 60 -16.14 3.71 17.07
CA ALA A 60 -14.72 3.37 17.07
C ALA A 60 -14.49 1.88 16.78
N HIS A 61 -15.32 1.02 17.38
CA HIS A 61 -15.27 -0.43 17.22
C HIS A 61 -15.43 -0.88 15.74
N ASP A 62 -16.28 -0.21 14.98
CA ASP A 62 -16.57 -0.56 13.59
C ASP A 62 -15.52 -0.03 12.61
N THR A 63 -14.67 0.93 13.03
CA THR A 63 -13.68 1.56 12.15
C THR A 63 -12.45 0.72 11.90
N HIS A 64 -12.19 -0.29 12.74
CA HIS A 64 -11.01 -1.13 12.64
C HIS A 64 -11.33 -2.61 12.51
N ALA A 65 -10.43 -3.35 11.86
CA ALA A 65 -10.52 -4.79 11.71
C ALA A 65 -9.14 -5.44 11.79
N GLY A 66 -9.11 -6.67 12.33
CA GLY A 66 -7.91 -7.51 12.35
C GLY A 66 -7.88 -8.46 11.17
N TYR A 67 -6.78 -8.48 10.44
CA TYR A 67 -6.52 -9.43 9.38
C TYR A 67 -5.36 -10.35 9.79
N PHE A 68 -5.73 -11.51 10.34
CA PHE A 68 -4.80 -12.47 10.91
C PHE A 68 -5.10 -13.88 10.37
N SER A 69 -4.15 -14.79 10.54
CA SER A 69 -4.40 -16.21 10.33
C SER A 69 -5.46 -16.70 11.32
N VAL A 70 -6.28 -17.65 10.91
CA VAL A 70 -7.28 -18.28 11.77
C VAL A 70 -6.95 -19.76 11.99
N ASP A 71 -7.19 -20.26 13.19
CA ASP A 71 -7.03 -21.68 13.50
C ASP A 71 -8.25 -22.48 13.00
N LYS A 72 -8.18 -23.83 13.13
CA LYS A 72 -9.27 -24.74 12.75
C LYS A 72 -10.59 -24.50 13.50
N LYS A 73 -10.56 -23.70 14.58
CA LYS A 73 -11.74 -23.30 15.35
C LYS A 73 -12.23 -21.91 14.99
N GLY A 74 -11.63 -21.26 13.97
CA GLY A 74 -11.97 -19.91 13.55
C GLY A 74 -11.42 -18.79 14.45
N LYS A 75 -10.49 -19.11 15.38
CA LYS A 75 -9.87 -18.11 16.24
C LYS A 75 -8.66 -17.49 15.54
N MET A 76 -8.53 -16.17 15.63
CA MET A 76 -7.36 -15.45 15.13
C MET A 76 -6.10 -15.85 15.89
N THR A 77 -5.02 -16.13 15.18
CA THR A 77 -3.75 -16.60 15.72
C THR A 77 -2.57 -15.96 15.03
N ASP A 78 -1.40 -16.01 15.68
CA ASP A 78 -0.14 -15.63 15.05
C ASP A 78 0.17 -16.55 13.88
N SER A 79 0.61 -15.97 12.76
CA SER A 79 1.07 -16.76 11.62
C SER A 79 2.31 -17.55 12.03
N LYS A 80 2.25 -18.87 11.94
CA LYS A 80 3.43 -19.71 12.12
C LYS A 80 4.32 -19.58 10.89
N LEU A 81 5.44 -18.91 11.03
CA LEU A 81 6.51 -18.95 10.04
C LEU A 81 7.09 -20.37 10.03
N SER A 82 6.52 -21.28 9.25
CA SER A 82 7.17 -22.54 8.95
C SER A 82 8.12 -22.31 7.78
N ASP A 83 9.39 -22.65 7.96
CA ASP A 83 10.40 -22.73 6.90
C ASP A 83 10.08 -23.80 5.82
N LYS A 84 8.92 -24.41 5.89
CA LYS A 84 8.44 -25.42 4.94
C LYS A 84 7.58 -24.77 3.88
N LYS A 85 7.97 -25.00 2.64
CA LYS A 85 7.45 -24.49 1.36
C LYS A 85 5.96 -24.79 1.03
N GLU A 86 5.14 -25.24 1.98
CA GLU A 86 3.73 -25.50 1.74
C GLU A 86 2.91 -24.68 2.74
N GLY A 87 2.10 -23.74 2.20
CA GLY A 87 1.12 -22.98 2.97
C GLY A 87 0.18 -23.94 3.71
N THR A 88 0.10 -23.81 5.04
CA THR A 88 -0.87 -24.56 5.83
C THR A 88 -2.28 -24.06 5.54
N SER A 89 -3.30 -24.90 5.72
CA SER A 89 -4.71 -24.56 5.46
C SER A 89 -5.20 -23.31 6.21
N ASP A 90 -4.60 -23.01 7.36
CA ASP A 90 -4.92 -21.88 8.22
C ASP A 90 -4.60 -20.53 7.57
N ASP A 91 -3.69 -20.52 6.60
CA ASP A 91 -3.28 -19.34 5.85
C ASP A 91 -4.20 -19.04 4.65
N ILE A 92 -4.89 -20.06 4.14
CA ILE A 92 -5.81 -19.95 2.99
C ILE A 92 -7.09 -19.23 3.41
N ASP A 93 -7.58 -19.48 4.63
CA ASP A 93 -8.82 -18.87 5.13
C ASP A 93 -8.67 -17.35 5.36
N ALA A 94 -7.52 -16.91 5.88
CA ALA A 94 -7.24 -15.47 6.01
C ALA A 94 -7.10 -14.80 4.65
N TYR A 95 -6.47 -15.46 3.67
CA TYR A 95 -6.34 -14.98 2.30
C TYR A 95 -7.71 -14.83 1.63
N ASP A 96 -8.58 -15.82 1.74
CA ASP A 96 -9.93 -15.79 1.18
C ASP A 96 -10.77 -14.66 1.75
N LEU A 97 -10.67 -14.40 3.06
CA LEU A 97 -11.39 -13.30 3.71
C LEU A 97 -10.94 -11.94 3.18
N ILE A 98 -9.63 -11.73 3.05
CA ILE A 98 -9.05 -10.49 2.52
C ILE A 98 -9.43 -10.29 1.04
N MET A 99 -9.36 -11.34 0.25
CA MET A 99 -9.65 -11.25 -1.19
C MET A 99 -11.14 -11.04 -1.47
N LYS A 100 -12.03 -11.69 -0.72
CA LYS A 100 -13.49 -11.51 -0.84
C LYS A 100 -13.95 -10.11 -0.43
N ASN A 101 -13.27 -9.47 0.53
CA ASN A 101 -13.62 -8.15 1.03
C ASN A 101 -12.77 -7.02 0.41
N LYS A 102 -11.97 -7.31 -0.60
CA LYS A 102 -11.08 -6.31 -1.24
C LYS A 102 -11.85 -5.12 -1.80
N GLU A 103 -12.94 -5.38 -2.50
CA GLU A 103 -13.79 -4.33 -3.08
C GLU A 103 -14.51 -3.53 -1.99
N LEU A 104 -14.93 -4.20 -0.92
CA LEU A 104 -15.57 -3.53 0.21
C LEU A 104 -14.63 -2.51 0.88
N LEU A 105 -13.34 -2.82 1.01
CA LEU A 105 -12.35 -1.89 1.57
C LEU A 105 -12.06 -0.67 0.66
N LEU A 106 -12.47 -0.70 -0.59
CA LEU A 106 -12.42 0.44 -1.52
C LEU A 106 -13.68 1.31 -1.44
N ASP A 107 -14.80 0.77 -0.91
CA ASP A 107 -16.04 1.52 -0.77
C ASP A 107 -15.87 2.65 0.26
N ARG A 108 -16.36 3.84 -0.10
CA ARG A 108 -16.28 5.04 0.75
C ARG A 108 -17.54 5.27 1.58
N ASP A 109 -18.61 4.55 1.28
CA ASP A 109 -19.83 4.64 2.07
C ASP A 109 -19.62 4.02 3.45
N PRO A 110 -19.64 4.81 4.56
CA PRO A 110 -19.39 4.31 5.89
C PRO A 110 -20.43 3.29 6.36
N LYS A 111 -21.62 3.30 5.76
CA LYS A 111 -22.67 2.33 6.07
C LYS A 111 -22.39 0.96 5.46
N LYS A 112 -21.67 0.92 4.34
CA LYS A 112 -21.28 -0.32 3.67
C LYS A 112 -19.92 -0.82 4.14
N SER A 113 -18.97 0.08 4.30
CA SER A 113 -17.60 -0.23 4.70
C SER A 113 -17.08 0.79 5.71
N PRO A 114 -17.34 0.60 7.00
CA PRO A 114 -16.84 1.49 8.04
C PRO A 114 -15.33 1.34 8.28
N VAL A 115 -14.73 0.20 7.97
CA VAL A 115 -13.32 -0.11 8.26
C VAL A 115 -12.36 0.83 7.53
N ARG A 116 -11.53 1.52 8.30
CA ARG A 116 -10.48 2.44 7.84
C ARG A 116 -9.10 2.09 8.38
N PHE A 117 -9.05 1.28 9.44
CA PHE A 117 -7.84 0.86 10.14
C PHE A 117 -7.74 -0.65 10.16
N ILE A 118 -6.61 -1.17 9.68
CA ILE A 118 -6.39 -2.60 9.52
C ILE A 118 -5.22 -3.02 10.38
N PHE A 119 -5.44 -3.94 11.30
CA PHE A 119 -4.39 -4.55 12.11
C PHE A 119 -3.95 -5.87 11.50
N SER A 120 -2.65 -6.10 11.40
CA SER A 120 -2.07 -7.33 10.86
C SER A 120 -0.80 -7.73 11.60
N HIS A 121 -0.60 -9.02 11.84
CA HIS A 121 0.60 -9.56 12.48
C HIS A 121 1.75 -9.81 11.51
N SER A 122 1.48 -10.52 10.45
CA SER A 122 2.43 -10.74 9.36
C SER A 122 2.08 -9.81 8.20
N ALA A 123 3.08 -9.47 7.39
CA ALA A 123 2.81 -8.75 6.16
C ALA A 123 1.63 -9.42 5.47
N LEU A 124 0.58 -8.63 5.21
CA LEU A 124 -0.53 -9.07 4.37
C LEU A 124 0.08 -9.78 3.18
N ARG A 125 -0.24 -11.07 2.98
CA ARG A 125 0.48 -11.94 2.06
C ARG A 125 0.49 -11.41 0.63
N GLU A 126 1.36 -11.98 -0.19
CA GLU A 126 1.41 -11.73 -1.63
C GLU A 126 0.00 -11.79 -2.23
N GLY A 127 -0.37 -10.79 -3.02
CA GLY A 127 -1.70 -10.68 -3.65
C GLY A 127 -2.66 -9.68 -3.01
N TRP A 128 -2.46 -9.24 -1.76
CA TRP A 128 -3.24 -8.13 -1.23
C TRP A 128 -2.73 -6.81 -1.79
N ASP A 129 -3.60 -6.11 -2.46
CA ASP A 129 -3.31 -4.86 -3.14
C ASP A 129 -4.48 -3.89 -2.95
N ASN A 130 -4.26 -2.82 -2.21
CA ASN A 130 -5.21 -1.73 -2.09
C ASN A 130 -4.47 -0.41 -2.34
N PRO A 131 -4.82 0.34 -3.40
CA PRO A 131 -4.12 1.57 -3.76
C PRO A 131 -4.38 2.73 -2.79
N ASN A 132 -5.38 2.62 -1.92
CA ASN A 132 -5.79 3.69 -1.00
C ASN A 132 -5.20 3.55 0.41
N VAL A 133 -4.04 2.91 0.55
CA VAL A 133 -3.25 2.90 1.79
C VAL A 133 -2.38 4.15 1.85
N PHE A 134 -2.63 5.00 2.84
CA PHE A 134 -1.93 6.26 3.03
C PHE A 134 -1.11 6.33 4.31
N GLN A 135 -1.35 5.40 5.22
CA GLN A 135 -0.66 5.37 6.50
C GLN A 135 -0.25 3.95 6.86
N ILE A 136 0.95 3.80 7.36
CA ILE A 136 1.49 2.55 7.89
C ILE A 136 2.06 2.84 9.27
N CYS A 137 1.54 2.15 10.28
CA CYS A 137 2.03 2.19 11.65
C CYS A 137 2.63 0.83 12.02
N THR A 138 3.90 0.82 12.45
CA THR A 138 4.58 -0.40 12.84
C THR A 138 4.77 -0.42 14.36
N LEU A 139 3.97 -1.23 15.06
CA LEU A 139 4.02 -1.44 16.50
C LEU A 139 4.88 -2.65 16.88
N LYS A 140 5.55 -3.26 15.92
CA LYS A 140 6.47 -4.38 16.10
C LYS A 140 7.89 -4.00 15.72
N GLN A 141 8.86 -4.65 16.34
CA GLN A 141 10.25 -4.55 15.92
C GLN A 141 10.54 -5.57 14.81
N SER A 142 11.16 -5.12 13.74
CA SER A 142 11.63 -5.97 12.65
C SER A 142 13.07 -5.65 12.30
N SER A 143 13.93 -6.66 12.37
CA SER A 143 15.32 -6.57 11.90
C SER A 143 15.47 -6.87 10.40
N SER A 144 14.42 -7.38 9.74
CA SER A 144 14.45 -7.75 8.34
C SER A 144 14.10 -6.58 7.42
N GLU A 145 15.08 -6.09 6.67
CA GLU A 145 14.88 -5.06 5.65
C GLU A 145 13.89 -5.50 4.55
N VAL A 146 13.92 -6.78 4.18
CA VAL A 146 12.99 -7.33 3.18
C VAL A 146 11.55 -7.19 3.63
N ARG A 147 11.26 -7.51 4.92
CA ARG A 147 9.92 -7.31 5.47
C ARG A 147 9.52 -5.85 5.51
N LYS A 148 10.41 -4.97 5.95
CA LYS A 148 10.16 -3.52 5.97
C LYS A 148 9.83 -3.00 4.56
N ARG A 149 10.57 -3.44 3.53
CA ARG A 149 10.29 -3.08 2.13
C ARG A 149 8.93 -3.60 1.67
N GLN A 150 8.55 -4.81 2.03
CA GLN A 150 7.25 -5.39 1.70
C GLN A 150 6.11 -4.63 2.38
N GLU A 151 6.26 -4.25 3.63
CA GLU A 151 5.28 -3.48 4.39
C GLU A 151 5.09 -2.08 3.80
N VAL A 152 6.16 -1.32 3.61
CA VAL A 152 6.13 0.03 3.04
C VAL A 152 5.65 0.00 1.58
N GLY A 153 6.09 -0.99 0.80
CA GLY A 153 5.70 -1.16 -0.60
C GLY A 153 4.19 -1.27 -0.84
N ARG A 154 3.41 -1.62 0.19
CA ARG A 154 1.95 -1.66 0.10
C ARG A 154 1.30 -0.29 0.02
N GLY A 155 1.94 0.73 0.57
CA GLY A 155 1.47 2.11 0.49
C GLY A 155 2.11 2.93 -0.65
N LEU A 156 3.08 2.37 -1.37
CA LEU A 156 3.76 3.05 -2.48
C LEU A 156 3.01 2.88 -3.80
N ARG A 157 1.72 3.24 -3.81
CA ARG A 157 0.87 3.19 -5.00
C ARG A 157 0.13 4.49 -5.18
N LEU A 158 -0.13 4.84 -6.45
CA LEU A 158 -1.05 5.93 -6.76
C LEU A 158 -2.46 5.55 -6.29
N CYS A 159 -3.09 6.42 -5.53
CA CYS A 159 -4.45 6.19 -5.08
C CYS A 159 -5.46 6.22 -6.24
N VAL A 160 -6.64 5.71 -5.99
CA VAL A 160 -7.76 5.76 -6.93
C VAL A 160 -8.92 6.56 -6.35
N ASN A 161 -9.65 7.26 -7.21
CA ASN A 161 -10.87 7.98 -6.85
C ASN A 161 -12.08 7.02 -6.76
N GLN A 162 -13.30 7.58 -6.66
CA GLN A 162 -14.54 6.79 -6.58
C GLN A 162 -14.85 6.00 -7.84
N ASP A 163 -14.37 6.49 -8.99
CA ASP A 163 -14.61 5.90 -10.30
C ASP A 163 -13.53 4.86 -10.66
N GLY A 164 -12.59 4.59 -9.76
CA GLY A 164 -11.46 3.68 -9.98
C GLY A 164 -10.33 4.28 -10.81
N GLU A 165 -10.38 5.58 -11.11
CA GLU A 165 -9.37 6.28 -11.86
C GLU A 165 -8.13 6.55 -10.99
N ARG A 166 -6.94 6.30 -11.53
CA ARG A 166 -5.68 6.58 -10.84
C ARG A 166 -5.42 8.07 -10.76
N MET A 167 -5.12 8.53 -9.56
CA MET A 167 -4.83 9.93 -9.25
C MET A 167 -3.36 10.25 -9.56
N ASP A 168 -3.00 10.21 -10.83
CA ASP A 168 -1.66 10.50 -11.34
C ASP A 168 -1.50 11.98 -11.73
N ALA A 169 -0.37 12.34 -12.34
CA ALA A 169 -0.08 13.69 -12.76
C ALA A 169 -1.01 14.20 -13.87
N ASN A 170 -1.61 13.31 -14.67
CA ASN A 170 -2.57 13.71 -15.71
C ASN A 170 -3.90 14.18 -15.09
N VAL A 171 -4.29 13.56 -13.97
CA VAL A 171 -5.53 13.89 -13.25
C VAL A 171 -5.32 15.03 -12.25
N LEU A 172 -4.22 15.01 -11.50
CA LEU A 172 -3.95 15.92 -10.38
C LEU A 172 -3.00 17.07 -10.75
N GLY A 173 -2.29 17.00 -11.87
CA GLY A 173 -1.29 18.00 -12.22
C GLY A 173 -0.22 18.11 -11.13
N ASN A 174 -0.01 19.32 -10.63
CA ASN A 174 0.99 19.61 -9.59
C ASN A 174 0.64 19.04 -8.21
N ASP A 175 -0.63 18.70 -7.96
CA ASP A 175 -1.08 18.21 -6.64
C ASP A 175 -0.80 16.72 -6.42
N VAL A 176 -0.29 16.03 -7.45
CA VAL A 176 0.02 14.58 -7.37
C VAL A 176 0.92 14.22 -6.20
N GLN A 177 1.90 15.08 -5.88
CA GLN A 177 2.86 14.86 -4.80
C GLN A 177 2.27 15.16 -3.41
N SER A 178 1.28 16.03 -3.32
CA SER A 178 0.63 16.38 -2.05
C SER A 178 -0.49 15.40 -1.68
N ILE A 179 -1.12 14.76 -2.67
CA ILE A 179 -2.21 13.81 -2.46
C ILE A 179 -1.69 12.39 -2.25
N ASN A 180 -0.71 11.95 -3.06
CA ASN A 180 -0.15 10.60 -2.95
C ASN A 180 0.98 10.51 -1.91
N VAL A 181 0.74 11.00 -0.69
CA VAL A 181 1.70 10.97 0.41
C VAL A 181 1.47 9.73 1.26
N LEU A 182 2.50 8.89 1.41
CA LEU A 182 2.53 7.80 2.38
C LEU A 182 3.17 8.28 3.69
N THR A 183 2.43 8.20 4.78
CA THR A 183 2.95 8.45 6.13
C THR A 183 3.33 7.13 6.79
N VAL A 184 4.57 7.02 7.27
CA VAL A 184 5.03 5.85 8.02
C VAL A 184 5.32 6.27 9.46
N ILE A 185 4.59 5.68 10.40
CA ILE A 185 4.79 5.84 11.84
C ILE A 185 5.50 4.58 12.34
N ALA A 186 6.72 4.73 12.82
CA ALA A 186 7.56 3.59 13.10
C ALA A 186 8.53 3.85 14.26
N SER A 187 9.09 2.79 14.82
CA SER A 187 10.16 2.86 15.80
C SER A 187 11.45 3.46 15.19
N GLU A 188 12.40 3.88 16.02
CA GLU A 188 13.69 4.48 15.60
C GLU A 188 14.46 3.63 14.57
N SER A 189 14.35 2.30 14.65
CA SER A 189 14.98 1.39 13.67
C SER A 189 14.41 1.51 12.25
N TYR A 190 13.24 2.11 12.10
CA TYR A 190 12.61 2.33 10.81
C TYR A 190 13.05 3.65 10.15
N ASP A 191 13.46 4.64 10.93
CA ASP A 191 13.91 5.93 10.38
C ASP A 191 15.14 5.77 9.49
N SER A 192 16.14 5.02 9.94
CA SER A 192 17.34 4.73 9.14
C SER A 192 17.02 3.91 7.88
N PHE A 193 16.09 2.95 7.98
CA PHE A 193 15.61 2.18 6.84
C PHE A 193 14.86 3.08 5.84
N ALA A 194 13.96 3.94 6.28
CA ALA A 194 13.20 4.85 5.43
C ALA A 194 14.12 5.82 4.67
N LYS A 195 15.11 6.39 5.36
CA LYS A 195 16.14 7.24 4.75
C LYS A 195 16.97 6.49 3.71
N GLY A 196 17.39 5.26 4.01
CA GLY A 196 18.11 4.40 3.06
C GLY A 196 17.27 4.13 1.81
N LEU A 197 16.00 3.76 1.97
CA LEU A 197 15.09 3.51 0.86
C LEU A 197 14.85 4.77 0.02
N GLN A 198 14.68 5.94 0.64
CA GLN A 198 14.53 7.20 -0.08
C GLN A 198 15.79 7.54 -0.89
N THR A 199 16.98 7.32 -0.33
CA THR A 199 18.25 7.53 -1.03
C THR A 199 18.35 6.60 -2.25
N GLU A 200 18.09 5.31 -2.08
CA GLU A 200 18.12 4.35 -3.21
C GLU A 200 17.12 4.73 -4.32
N LEU A 201 15.91 5.15 -3.96
CA LEU A 201 14.92 5.60 -4.94
C LEU A 201 15.37 6.87 -5.65
N ALA A 202 15.94 7.84 -4.92
CA ALA A 202 16.49 9.06 -5.50
C ALA A 202 17.63 8.75 -6.47
N ASP A 203 18.58 7.87 -6.09
CA ASP A 203 19.70 7.45 -6.94
C ASP A 203 19.20 6.71 -8.19
N ALA A 204 18.22 5.83 -8.06
CA ALA A 204 17.62 5.11 -9.17
C ALA A 204 16.90 6.05 -10.17
N VAL A 205 16.32 7.14 -9.67
CA VAL A 205 15.69 8.16 -10.51
C VAL A 205 16.72 9.11 -11.12
N ALA A 206 17.75 9.49 -10.35
CA ALA A 206 18.83 10.36 -10.85
C ALA A 206 19.61 9.74 -12.02
N GLY A 207 19.73 8.42 -12.05
CA GLY A 207 20.34 7.69 -13.16
C GLY A 207 19.46 7.53 -14.40
N ARG A 208 18.19 7.95 -14.36
CA ARG A 208 17.31 7.87 -15.54
C ARG A 208 17.59 9.01 -16.50
N PRO A 209 17.72 8.72 -17.80
CA PRO A 209 17.90 9.78 -18.80
C PRO A 209 16.70 10.74 -18.76
N VAL A 210 16.97 12.02 -18.63
CA VAL A 210 15.97 13.09 -18.64
C VAL A 210 15.38 13.30 -20.04
N ALA A 211 16.12 12.85 -21.06
CA ALA A 211 15.70 12.93 -22.45
C ALA A 211 15.98 11.61 -23.17
N VAL A 212 15.12 11.26 -24.09
CA VAL A 212 15.32 10.13 -24.99
C VAL A 212 16.44 10.50 -25.99
N THR A 213 17.43 9.63 -26.14
CA THR A 213 18.51 9.76 -27.11
C THR A 213 18.62 8.47 -27.93
N ALA A 214 19.26 8.52 -29.08
CA ALA A 214 19.50 7.33 -29.88
C ALA A 214 20.31 6.27 -29.09
N ASP A 215 21.25 6.68 -28.24
CA ASP A 215 22.08 5.77 -27.44
C ASP A 215 21.28 4.92 -26.45
N LEU A 216 20.08 5.36 -26.05
CA LEU A 216 19.17 4.56 -25.22
C LEU A 216 18.75 3.24 -25.87
N PHE A 217 18.69 3.20 -27.18
CA PHE A 217 18.25 2.04 -27.97
C PHE A 217 19.40 1.15 -28.39
N LYS A 218 20.59 1.70 -28.50
CA LYS A 218 21.79 0.96 -28.94
C LYS A 218 22.12 -0.23 -28.06
N GLY A 219 22.30 -1.39 -28.65
CA GLY A 219 22.61 -2.65 -27.96
C GLY A 219 21.36 -3.33 -27.35
N LYS A 220 20.17 -2.74 -27.47
CA LYS A 220 18.91 -3.42 -27.10
C LYS A 220 18.55 -4.50 -28.12
N VAL A 221 17.83 -5.52 -27.69
CA VAL A 221 17.29 -6.55 -28.57
C VAL A 221 15.84 -6.19 -28.90
N ILE A 222 15.54 -6.12 -30.18
CA ILE A 222 14.15 -5.99 -30.69
C ILE A 222 13.73 -7.32 -31.32
N VAL A 223 12.45 -7.63 -31.18
CA VAL A 223 11.86 -8.86 -31.72
C VAL A 223 10.80 -8.46 -32.76
N ASP A 224 10.92 -8.98 -33.96
CA ASP A 224 9.93 -8.75 -35.02
C ASP A 224 8.63 -9.56 -34.78
N ALA A 225 7.61 -9.28 -35.59
CA ALA A 225 6.32 -9.98 -35.53
C ALA A 225 6.42 -11.50 -35.82
N ARG A 226 7.56 -11.97 -36.33
CA ARG A 226 7.86 -13.39 -36.62
C ARG A 226 8.70 -14.05 -35.54
N GLY A 227 9.08 -13.29 -34.49
CA GLY A 227 9.91 -13.79 -33.39
C GLY A 227 11.41 -13.75 -33.65
N ASN A 228 11.88 -13.11 -34.73
CA ASN A 228 13.32 -12.96 -34.97
C ASN A 228 13.90 -11.85 -34.07
N GLU A 229 15.01 -12.14 -33.44
CA GLU A 229 15.73 -11.20 -32.58
C GLU A 229 16.80 -10.45 -33.39
N GLN A 230 16.86 -9.13 -33.19
CA GLN A 230 17.89 -8.27 -33.77
C GLN A 230 18.45 -7.33 -32.72
N VAL A 231 19.78 -7.23 -32.65
CA VAL A 231 20.46 -6.24 -31.81
C VAL A 231 20.41 -4.89 -32.52
N VAL A 232 19.97 -3.86 -31.83
CA VAL A 232 19.92 -2.49 -32.36
C VAL A 232 21.32 -1.94 -32.47
N ASP A 233 21.78 -1.72 -33.70
CA ASP A 233 23.03 -1.01 -34.00
C ASP A 233 22.85 0.52 -33.94
N GLY A 234 23.90 1.27 -34.25
CA GLY A 234 23.86 2.73 -34.19
C GLY A 234 22.91 3.36 -35.20
N ASP A 235 22.81 2.82 -36.39
CA ASP A 235 21.98 3.33 -37.48
C ASP A 235 20.51 3.05 -37.18
N THR A 236 20.19 1.86 -36.73
CA THR A 236 18.85 1.49 -36.27
C THR A 236 18.40 2.31 -35.05
N ALA A 237 19.32 2.54 -34.09
CA ALA A 237 19.03 3.38 -32.93
C ALA A 237 18.69 4.82 -33.35
N GLN A 238 19.42 5.36 -34.31
CA GLN A 238 19.16 6.70 -34.87
C GLN A 238 17.83 6.75 -35.60
N ALA A 239 17.52 5.73 -36.40
CA ALA A 239 16.23 5.63 -37.09
C ALA A 239 15.05 5.60 -36.12
N ILE A 240 15.13 4.80 -35.04
CA ILE A 240 14.12 4.76 -33.96
C ILE A 240 13.94 6.14 -33.34
N TYR A 241 15.03 6.82 -33.00
CA TYR A 241 14.96 8.17 -32.42
C TYR A 241 14.28 9.17 -33.33
N PHE A 242 14.59 9.19 -34.64
CA PHE A 242 13.94 10.05 -35.61
C PHE A 242 12.44 9.72 -35.78
N ASP A 243 12.09 8.43 -35.77
CA ASP A 243 10.70 7.99 -35.87
C ASP A 243 9.86 8.52 -34.68
N LEU A 244 10.41 8.47 -33.46
CA LEU A 244 9.76 9.03 -32.27
C LEU A 244 9.52 10.55 -32.40
N ILE A 245 10.44 11.30 -33.00
CA ILE A 245 10.27 12.74 -33.25
C ILE A 245 9.20 12.97 -34.30
N VAL A 246 9.25 12.25 -35.41
CA VAL A 246 8.33 12.42 -36.54
C VAL A 246 6.88 12.11 -36.14
N ASN A 247 6.70 11.08 -35.30
CA ASN A 247 5.39 10.71 -34.81
C ASN A 247 4.93 11.50 -33.55
N GLY A 248 5.73 12.47 -33.11
CA GLY A 248 5.34 13.39 -32.04
C GLY A 248 5.34 12.78 -30.63
N TYR A 249 6.06 11.68 -30.42
CA TYR A 249 6.22 11.10 -29.08
C TYR A 249 7.26 11.83 -28.23
N ILE A 250 8.21 12.46 -28.89
CA ILE A 250 9.24 13.29 -28.27
C ILE A 250 9.46 14.57 -29.10
N ASP A 251 9.91 15.62 -28.42
CA ASP A 251 10.36 16.85 -29.10
C ASP A 251 11.79 16.67 -29.66
N LYS A 252 12.30 17.69 -30.37
CA LYS A 252 13.68 17.69 -30.93
C LYS A 252 14.79 17.63 -29.87
N LYS A 253 14.45 17.82 -28.60
CA LYS A 253 15.38 17.71 -27.46
C LYS A 253 15.27 16.34 -26.77
N GLY A 254 14.39 15.46 -27.26
CA GLY A 254 14.16 14.14 -26.71
C GLY A 254 13.22 14.12 -25.49
N VAL A 255 12.52 15.23 -25.21
CA VAL A 255 11.55 15.30 -24.11
C VAL A 255 10.21 14.74 -24.60
N LEU A 256 9.54 13.93 -23.77
CA LEU A 256 8.21 13.39 -24.06
C LEU A 256 7.20 14.55 -24.22
N THR A 257 6.36 14.46 -25.24
CA THR A 257 5.35 15.47 -25.60
C THR A 257 4.00 15.13 -24.98
#